data_a225930099a58b891d004b2ddd526557
#
_entry.id   a225930099a58b891d004b2ddd526557
#
_cell.length_a   1.000
_cell.length_b   1.000
_cell.length_c   1.000
_cell.angle_alpha   90.00
_cell.angle_beta   90.00
_cell.angle_gamma   90.00
#
_symmetry.space_group_name_H-M   'P 1'
#
loop_
_entity.id
_entity.type
_entity.pdbx_description
1 polymer ?
#
loop_
_entity_poly.entity_id
_entity_poly.type
_entity_poly.pdbx_seq_one_letter_code
_entity_poly.pdbx_strand_id
1 'polypeptide(L)'
;MRTVNSIRLFVLIVTLTLSTHVSNAQKIKPKNVLKDMERVADWQIEHFRDTFSIEYSKAHHIADWTNGALYVGMVKWAELAKSDKYYDWLKSVGEEQNWNLHWRPYHADDHTIGQMYIELFRKYGDSTMIAKTITGMDYIIDNPSEQPITLDKYKHLERWTWCDALFMAPPVLAKLSIITGDDKYTRFMMKEYQASTEHLFDIEENLYYRDNSYIGKLDQGNKIFWSRGNGWVFGGLTIIMEEYDEGSKEYNYFLEIYKKMAAKLIDIQTPKGHWAMSLLAQDLYPTPETSGTAFFTFGLAWGINKGILNKATYEPSVRKGWNALTSYISEDGMLGYVQPIGAAPGSAWADRTEVYGTGAFLAAGSEVYVLYGGK
;
A
#
# COMPACT_ATOMS: atom_id res chain seq x y z
N MET A 1 80.64 16.44 38.56
CA MET A 1 80.21 16.09 37.22
C MET A 1 78.80 15.53 37.35
N ARG A 2 77.76 16.30 37.01
CA ARG A 2 76.32 15.83 36.99
C ARG A 2 75.86 15.92 35.56
N THR A 3 75.53 14.72 35.01
CA THR A 3 74.94 14.51 33.68
C THR A 3 73.46 14.81 33.76
N VAL A 4 73.02 15.76 32.93
CA VAL A 4 71.60 16.12 32.74
C VAL A 4 71.06 15.29 31.60
N ASN A 5 70.10 14.37 31.90
CA ASN A 5 69.35 13.60 30.91
C ASN A 5 68.19 14.43 30.36
N SER A 6 68.23 14.76 29.11
CA SER A 6 67.12 15.42 28.39
C SER A 6 66.10 14.38 27.90
N ILE A 7 64.90 14.38 28.49
CA ILE A 7 63.77 13.62 28.01
C ILE A 7 63.10 14.41 26.87
N ARG A 8 63.15 13.89 25.63
CA ARG A 8 62.41 14.42 24.50
C ARG A 8 60.98 13.83 24.51
N LEU A 9 60.00 14.70 24.78
CA LEU A 9 58.57 14.36 24.69
C LEU A 9 58.16 14.36 23.23
N PHE A 10 57.81 13.16 22.67
CA PHE A 10 57.19 13.05 21.35
C PHE A 10 55.70 13.22 21.52
N VAL A 11 55.16 14.35 21.05
CA VAL A 11 53.70 14.56 20.96
C VAL A 11 53.24 13.98 19.64
N LEU A 12 52.52 12.84 19.72
CA LEU A 12 51.86 12.19 18.58
C LEU A 12 50.53 12.93 18.31
N ILE A 13 50.48 13.77 17.30
CA ILE A 13 49.23 14.38 16.83
C ILE A 13 48.49 13.35 15.97
N VAL A 14 47.46 12.70 16.53
CA VAL A 14 46.52 11.89 15.79
C VAL A 14 45.47 12.78 15.16
N THR A 15 45.63 13.09 13.90
CA THR A 15 44.59 13.75 13.10
C THR A 15 43.51 12.76 12.78
N LEU A 16 42.36 12.79 13.48
CA LEU A 16 41.14 12.10 13.13
C LEU A 16 40.56 12.77 11.87
N THR A 17 40.80 12.18 10.72
CA THR A 17 40.04 12.53 9.51
C THR A 17 38.65 11.91 9.62
N LEU A 18 37.64 12.71 10.03
CA LEU A 18 36.25 12.36 9.84
C LEU A 18 35.97 12.29 8.34
N SER A 19 36.00 11.08 7.78
CA SER A 19 35.47 10.82 6.45
C SER A 19 33.94 10.92 6.55
N THR A 20 33.40 12.08 6.22
CA THR A 20 31.96 12.22 5.95
C THR A 20 31.68 11.44 4.68
N HIS A 21 31.26 10.19 4.83
CA HIS A 21 30.60 9.48 3.74
C HIS A 21 29.27 10.20 3.48
N VAL A 22 29.32 11.26 2.67
CA VAL A 22 28.14 11.73 1.97
C VAL A 22 27.75 10.62 1.02
N SER A 23 26.84 9.77 1.45
CA SER A 23 26.17 8.83 0.57
C SER A 23 25.59 9.66 -0.58
N ASN A 24 26.20 9.55 -1.77
CA ASN A 24 25.65 10.09 -3.00
C ASN A 24 24.32 9.34 -3.26
N ALA A 25 23.26 9.80 -2.60
CA ALA A 25 21.91 9.24 -2.82
C ALA A 25 21.64 9.36 -4.32
N GLN A 26 21.58 8.23 -5.00
CA GLN A 26 21.39 8.16 -6.44
C GLN A 26 20.12 8.94 -6.80
N LYS A 27 20.27 9.97 -7.64
CA LYS A 27 19.15 10.83 -8.05
C LYS A 27 18.14 9.98 -8.82
N ILE A 28 16.93 9.88 -8.31
CA ILE A 28 15.83 9.19 -9.01
C ILE A 28 15.56 9.93 -10.32
N LYS A 29 15.54 9.17 -11.43
CA LYS A 29 15.23 9.69 -12.76
C LYS A 29 13.91 9.08 -13.24
N PRO A 30 12.96 9.88 -13.73
CA PRO A 30 11.66 9.36 -14.22
C PRO A 30 11.79 8.18 -15.20
N LYS A 31 12.74 8.26 -16.12
CA LYS A 31 13.02 7.16 -17.08
C LYS A 31 13.36 5.83 -16.39
N ASN A 32 14.09 5.87 -15.27
CA ASN A 32 14.43 4.65 -14.55
C ASN A 32 13.21 4.10 -13.81
N VAL A 33 12.37 5.00 -13.25
CA VAL A 33 11.13 4.60 -12.60
C VAL A 33 10.24 3.82 -13.58
N LEU A 34 10.01 4.36 -14.79
CA LEU A 34 9.23 3.66 -15.81
C LEU A 34 9.82 2.32 -16.19
N LYS A 35 11.17 2.25 -16.33
CA LYS A 35 11.86 0.98 -16.66
C LYS A 35 11.67 -0.07 -15.57
N ASP A 36 11.77 0.32 -14.31
CA ASP A 36 11.59 -0.61 -13.20
C ASP A 36 10.12 -1.06 -13.08
N MET A 37 9.16 -0.15 -13.30
CA MET A 37 7.73 -0.49 -13.35
C MET A 37 7.42 -1.46 -14.48
N GLU A 38 7.93 -1.21 -15.69
CA GLU A 38 7.74 -2.07 -16.86
C GLU A 38 8.24 -3.50 -16.59
N ARG A 39 9.47 -3.62 -16.08
CA ARG A 39 10.07 -4.94 -15.77
C ARG A 39 9.22 -5.72 -14.76
N VAL A 40 8.77 -5.07 -13.71
CA VAL A 40 7.95 -5.73 -12.67
C VAL A 40 6.55 -6.06 -13.19
N ALA A 41 5.93 -5.18 -13.97
CA ALA A 41 4.63 -5.43 -14.57
C ALA A 41 4.67 -6.57 -15.59
N ASP A 42 5.69 -6.61 -16.45
CA ASP A 42 5.86 -7.64 -17.47
C ASP A 42 6.12 -9.01 -16.83
N TRP A 43 7.02 -9.05 -15.84
CA TRP A 43 7.24 -10.28 -15.06
C TRP A 43 5.94 -10.79 -14.45
N GLN A 44 5.14 -9.89 -13.84
CA GLN A 44 3.89 -10.28 -13.18
C GLN A 44 2.84 -10.81 -14.16
N ILE A 45 2.70 -10.24 -15.34
CA ILE A 45 1.77 -10.73 -16.37
C ILE A 45 2.22 -12.12 -16.86
N GLU A 46 3.50 -12.31 -17.09
CA GLU A 46 4.06 -13.60 -17.52
C GLU A 46 3.80 -14.71 -16.50
N HIS A 47 3.91 -14.37 -15.20
CA HIS A 47 3.76 -15.30 -14.08
C HIS A 47 2.38 -15.22 -13.39
N PHE A 48 1.39 -14.59 -14.02
CA PHE A 48 0.10 -14.32 -13.38
C PHE A 48 -0.66 -15.58 -12.91
N ARG A 49 -0.44 -16.71 -13.60
CA ARG A 49 -1.08 -17.99 -13.26
C ARG A 49 -0.22 -18.91 -12.40
N ASP A 50 0.96 -18.44 -11.99
CA ASP A 50 1.84 -19.21 -11.14
C ASP A 50 1.31 -19.25 -9.68
N THR A 51 1.81 -20.22 -8.93
CA THR A 51 1.50 -20.34 -7.51
C THR A 51 2.55 -19.58 -6.71
N PHE A 52 2.12 -18.53 -6.01
CA PHE A 52 3.02 -17.70 -5.19
C PHE A 52 2.96 -18.07 -3.71
N SER A 53 1.80 -18.45 -3.20
CA SER A 53 1.60 -18.75 -1.79
C SER A 53 2.23 -20.08 -1.40
N ILE A 54 2.91 -20.09 -0.25
CA ILE A 54 3.42 -21.31 0.39
C ILE A 54 2.27 -22.18 0.89
N GLU A 55 1.13 -21.57 1.25
CA GLU A 55 -0.03 -22.24 1.86
C GLU A 55 -0.99 -22.82 0.82
N TYR A 56 -0.97 -22.31 -0.40
CA TYR A 56 -1.92 -22.72 -1.45
C TYR A 56 -1.20 -23.44 -2.58
N SER A 57 -1.72 -24.60 -2.96
CA SER A 57 -1.18 -25.44 -4.05
C SER A 57 -1.58 -24.97 -5.46
N LYS A 58 -2.20 -23.81 -5.59
CA LYS A 58 -2.71 -23.26 -6.85
C LYS A 58 -2.61 -21.74 -6.88
N ALA A 59 -2.60 -21.15 -8.08
CA ALA A 59 -2.68 -19.71 -8.27
C ALA A 59 -3.94 -19.12 -7.61
N HIS A 60 -3.87 -17.84 -7.24
CA HIS A 60 -5.02 -17.09 -6.75
C HIS A 60 -6.13 -17.04 -7.81
N HIS A 61 -7.38 -17.10 -7.35
CA HIS A 61 -8.50 -16.87 -8.25
C HIS A 61 -8.46 -15.42 -8.78
N ILE A 62 -8.85 -15.23 -10.04
CA ILE A 62 -8.73 -13.89 -10.69
C ILE A 62 -9.52 -12.78 -9.98
N ALA A 63 -10.58 -13.13 -9.24
CA ALA A 63 -11.36 -12.19 -8.44
C ALA A 63 -10.96 -12.13 -6.97
N ASP A 64 -9.91 -12.86 -6.53
CA ASP A 64 -9.40 -12.74 -5.16
C ASP A 64 -8.85 -11.34 -4.91
N TRP A 65 -8.94 -10.87 -3.66
CA TRP A 65 -8.44 -9.58 -3.23
C TRP A 65 -6.94 -9.37 -3.56
N THR A 66 -6.17 -10.45 -3.56
CA THR A 66 -4.75 -10.45 -3.92
C THR A 66 -4.52 -9.90 -5.31
N ASN A 67 -5.29 -10.44 -6.27
CA ASN A 67 -5.30 -9.98 -7.65
C ASN A 67 -6.02 -8.64 -7.80
N GLY A 68 -7.09 -8.39 -7.05
CA GLY A 68 -7.75 -7.09 -7.01
C GLY A 68 -6.77 -5.96 -6.70
N ALA A 69 -5.90 -6.16 -5.71
CA ALA A 69 -4.85 -5.20 -5.37
C ALA A 69 -3.76 -5.07 -6.45
N LEU A 70 -3.41 -6.16 -7.14
CA LEU A 70 -2.54 -6.10 -8.32
C LEU A 70 -3.16 -5.20 -9.40
N TYR A 71 -4.44 -5.37 -9.68
CA TYR A 71 -5.11 -4.63 -10.75
C TYR A 71 -5.16 -3.12 -10.49
N VAL A 72 -5.29 -2.69 -9.22
CA VAL A 72 -5.21 -1.27 -8.86
C VAL A 72 -3.88 -0.66 -9.30
N GLY A 73 -2.77 -1.33 -9.02
CA GLY A 73 -1.44 -0.87 -9.46
C GLY A 73 -1.24 -0.99 -10.98
N MET A 74 -1.78 -2.05 -11.59
CA MET A 74 -1.68 -2.25 -13.04
C MET A 74 -2.46 -1.20 -13.83
N VAL A 75 -3.61 -0.72 -13.34
CA VAL A 75 -4.33 0.42 -13.94
C VAL A 75 -3.45 1.66 -13.93
N LYS A 76 -2.84 2.01 -12.78
CA LYS A 76 -1.94 3.16 -12.69
C LYS A 76 -0.70 3.03 -13.60
N TRP A 77 -0.18 1.83 -13.77
CA TRP A 77 0.87 1.56 -14.74
C TRP A 77 0.39 1.69 -16.19
N ALA A 78 -0.78 1.13 -16.52
CA ALA A 78 -1.36 1.18 -17.86
C ALA A 78 -1.61 2.62 -18.34
N GLU A 79 -1.91 3.55 -17.43
CA GLU A 79 -2.06 4.98 -17.73
C GLU A 79 -0.73 5.64 -18.15
N LEU A 80 0.38 5.18 -17.60
CA LEU A 80 1.72 5.72 -17.87
C LEU A 80 2.44 5.00 -19.01
N ALA A 81 2.13 3.73 -19.22
CA ALA A 81 2.75 2.91 -20.24
C ALA A 81 2.33 3.37 -21.64
N LYS A 82 3.29 3.51 -22.54
CA LYS A 82 3.02 3.85 -23.95
C LYS A 82 2.65 2.60 -24.75
N SER A 83 1.74 1.77 -24.21
CA SER A 83 1.33 0.52 -24.82
C SER A 83 -0.06 0.14 -24.34
N ASP A 84 -0.93 -0.29 -25.24
CA ASP A 84 -2.27 -0.79 -24.89
C ASP A 84 -2.24 -2.18 -24.24
N LYS A 85 -1.10 -2.89 -24.29
CA LYS A 85 -0.89 -4.24 -23.73
C LYS A 85 -1.48 -4.42 -22.34
N TYR A 86 -1.27 -3.44 -21.45
CA TYR A 86 -1.68 -3.56 -20.06
C TYR A 86 -3.17 -3.35 -19.87
N TYR A 87 -3.76 -2.42 -20.61
CA TYR A 87 -5.21 -2.25 -20.64
C TYR A 87 -5.93 -3.42 -21.30
N ASP A 88 -5.38 -3.97 -22.39
CA ASP A 88 -5.92 -5.16 -23.04
C ASP A 88 -5.87 -6.36 -22.09
N TRP A 89 -4.78 -6.51 -21.33
CA TRP A 89 -4.67 -7.55 -20.32
C TRP A 89 -5.70 -7.37 -19.20
N LEU A 90 -5.85 -6.18 -18.63
CA LEU A 90 -6.86 -5.90 -17.59
C LEU A 90 -8.29 -6.15 -18.09
N LYS A 91 -8.57 -5.75 -19.33
CA LYS A 91 -9.87 -5.99 -19.97
C LYS A 91 -10.12 -7.48 -20.13
N SER A 92 -9.14 -8.27 -20.59
CA SER A 92 -9.27 -9.72 -20.72
C SER A 92 -9.57 -10.41 -19.39
N VAL A 93 -9.00 -9.93 -18.27
CA VAL A 93 -9.33 -10.40 -16.92
C VAL A 93 -10.78 -10.11 -16.57
N GLY A 94 -11.28 -8.90 -16.85
CA GLY A 94 -12.68 -8.57 -16.62
C GLY A 94 -13.65 -9.40 -17.46
N GLU A 95 -13.32 -9.63 -18.73
CA GLU A 95 -14.09 -10.47 -19.66
C GLU A 95 -14.11 -11.94 -19.20
N GLU A 96 -12.96 -12.50 -18.79
CA GLU A 96 -12.86 -13.86 -18.26
C GLU A 96 -13.74 -14.03 -17.02
N GLN A 97 -13.74 -13.04 -16.11
CA GLN A 97 -14.57 -13.03 -14.91
C GLN A 97 -16.04 -12.64 -15.21
N ASN A 98 -16.35 -12.31 -16.47
CA ASN A 98 -17.66 -11.81 -16.87
C ASN A 98 -18.12 -10.64 -15.99
N TRP A 99 -17.17 -9.78 -15.58
CA TRP A 99 -17.37 -8.59 -14.75
C TRP A 99 -18.06 -8.88 -13.40
N ASN A 100 -17.98 -10.10 -12.88
CA ASN A 100 -18.51 -10.44 -11.56
C ASN A 100 -17.51 -10.01 -10.48
N LEU A 101 -18.02 -9.54 -9.36
CA LEU A 101 -17.30 -9.55 -8.10
C LEU A 101 -17.02 -11.00 -7.67
N HIS A 102 -16.27 -11.20 -6.58
CA HIS A 102 -16.12 -12.54 -6.05
C HIS A 102 -17.42 -13.00 -5.35
N TRP A 103 -17.45 -14.16 -4.71
CA TRP A 103 -18.72 -14.86 -4.39
C TRP A 103 -19.37 -14.46 -3.05
N ARG A 104 -18.66 -13.78 -2.14
CA ARG A 104 -19.17 -13.38 -0.81
C ARG A 104 -19.73 -11.95 -0.86
N PRO A 105 -21.07 -11.77 -0.79
CA PRO A 105 -21.66 -10.46 -1.06
C PRO A 105 -21.26 -9.35 -0.08
N TYR A 106 -21.00 -9.68 1.18
CA TYR A 106 -20.64 -8.68 2.21
C TYR A 106 -19.15 -8.54 2.44
N HIS A 107 -18.34 -9.52 2.02
CA HIS A 107 -16.92 -9.54 2.36
C HIS A 107 -16.16 -8.49 1.56
N ALA A 108 -15.51 -7.53 2.24
CA ALA A 108 -14.81 -6.42 1.60
C ALA A 108 -13.78 -6.87 0.57
N ASP A 109 -13.05 -7.95 0.83
CA ASP A 109 -12.05 -8.50 -0.09
C ASP A 109 -12.64 -8.80 -1.47
N ASP A 110 -13.87 -9.30 -1.51
CA ASP A 110 -14.54 -9.73 -2.74
C ASP A 110 -14.99 -8.55 -3.61
N HIS A 111 -14.96 -7.35 -3.07
CA HIS A 111 -15.28 -6.12 -3.79
C HIS A 111 -14.06 -5.51 -4.50
N THR A 112 -12.83 -5.89 -4.12
CA THR A 112 -11.59 -5.22 -4.53
C THR A 112 -11.42 -5.14 -6.05
N ILE A 113 -11.77 -6.19 -6.79
CA ILE A 113 -11.70 -6.24 -8.25
C ILE A 113 -12.60 -5.18 -8.91
N GLY A 114 -13.66 -4.77 -8.23
CA GLY A 114 -14.56 -3.70 -8.69
C GLY A 114 -13.85 -2.36 -8.91
N GLN A 115 -12.74 -2.10 -8.21
CA GLN A 115 -11.94 -0.91 -8.46
C GLN A 115 -11.40 -0.89 -9.90
N MET A 116 -10.87 -2.01 -10.39
CA MET A 116 -10.40 -2.15 -11.78
C MET A 116 -11.56 -1.99 -12.78
N TYR A 117 -12.69 -2.63 -12.52
CA TYR A 117 -13.85 -2.54 -13.42
C TYR A 117 -14.33 -1.11 -13.61
N ILE A 118 -14.34 -0.33 -12.53
CA ILE A 118 -14.72 1.08 -12.58
C ILE A 118 -13.73 1.91 -13.41
N GLU A 119 -12.42 1.69 -13.27
CA GLU A 119 -11.44 2.41 -14.06
C GLU A 119 -11.50 2.02 -15.56
N LEU A 120 -11.76 0.77 -15.88
CA LEU A 120 -11.98 0.34 -17.25
C LEU A 120 -13.28 0.95 -17.82
N PHE A 121 -14.35 1.06 -17.02
CA PHE A 121 -15.55 1.79 -17.42
C PHE A 121 -15.25 3.28 -17.69
N ARG A 122 -14.50 3.93 -16.83
CA ARG A 122 -14.08 5.34 -17.05
C ARG A 122 -13.35 5.52 -18.37
N LYS A 123 -12.52 4.54 -18.73
CA LYS A 123 -11.74 4.57 -19.97
C LYS A 123 -12.57 4.27 -21.22
N TYR A 124 -13.42 3.24 -21.17
CA TYR A 124 -14.08 2.69 -22.37
C TYR A 124 -15.55 3.08 -22.50
N GLY A 125 -16.20 3.53 -21.43
CA GLY A 125 -17.61 3.94 -21.43
C GLY A 125 -18.62 2.78 -21.50
N ASP A 126 -18.17 1.52 -21.38
CA ASP A 126 -19.03 0.35 -21.47
C ASP A 126 -19.63 0.02 -20.09
N SER A 127 -20.92 0.33 -19.92
CA SER A 127 -21.63 0.12 -18.65
C SER A 127 -21.72 -1.35 -18.20
N THR A 128 -21.51 -2.31 -19.10
CA THR A 128 -21.50 -3.74 -18.74
C THR A 128 -20.38 -4.07 -17.78
N MET A 129 -19.27 -3.31 -17.82
CA MET A 129 -18.10 -3.49 -16.94
C MET A 129 -18.41 -3.24 -15.48
N ILE A 130 -19.40 -2.38 -15.17
CA ILE A 130 -19.73 -2.00 -13.77
C ILE A 130 -21.12 -2.43 -13.31
N ALA A 131 -21.96 -2.92 -14.20
CA ALA A 131 -23.35 -3.24 -13.88
C ALA A 131 -23.49 -4.22 -12.68
N LYS A 132 -22.66 -5.25 -12.64
CA LYS A 132 -22.67 -6.24 -11.54
C LYS A 132 -22.05 -5.69 -10.25
N THR A 133 -21.08 -4.79 -10.35
CA THR A 133 -20.54 -4.08 -9.19
C THR A 133 -21.61 -3.19 -8.56
N ILE A 134 -22.37 -2.43 -9.37
CA ILE A 134 -23.52 -1.65 -8.91
C ILE A 134 -24.51 -2.55 -8.18
N THR A 135 -24.96 -3.65 -8.84
CA THR A 135 -25.91 -4.61 -8.24
C THR A 135 -25.42 -5.16 -6.89
N GLY A 136 -24.15 -5.53 -6.80
CA GLY A 136 -23.56 -6.06 -5.56
C GLY A 136 -23.51 -5.02 -4.45
N MET A 137 -23.14 -3.78 -4.78
CA MET A 137 -23.10 -2.70 -3.78
C MET A 137 -24.51 -2.25 -3.36
N ASP A 138 -25.47 -2.21 -4.29
CA ASP A 138 -26.87 -1.94 -3.96
C ASP A 138 -27.41 -2.99 -2.99
N TYR A 139 -27.11 -4.26 -3.23
CA TYR A 139 -27.56 -5.34 -2.35
C TYR A 139 -27.11 -5.16 -0.90
N ILE A 140 -25.84 -4.84 -0.65
CA ILE A 140 -25.33 -4.67 0.72
C ILE A 140 -25.82 -3.37 1.38
N ILE A 141 -26.15 -2.36 0.59
CA ILE A 141 -26.71 -1.09 1.09
C ILE A 141 -28.17 -1.29 1.48
N ASP A 142 -28.94 -2.00 0.65
CA ASP A 142 -30.38 -2.26 0.89
C ASP A 142 -30.60 -3.31 1.98
N ASN A 143 -29.61 -4.18 2.22
CA ASN A 143 -29.65 -5.27 3.21
C ASN A 143 -28.40 -5.19 4.13
N PRO A 144 -28.23 -4.12 4.92
CA PRO A 144 -27.01 -3.94 5.71
C PRO A 144 -26.89 -5.03 6.77
N SER A 145 -25.68 -5.55 6.96
CA SER A 145 -25.42 -6.54 8.00
C SER A 145 -25.58 -5.96 9.40
N GLU A 146 -26.20 -6.73 10.28
CA GLU A 146 -26.33 -6.43 11.71
C GLU A 146 -25.22 -7.05 12.58
N GLN A 147 -24.21 -7.68 11.96
CA GLN A 147 -23.08 -8.26 12.69
C GLN A 147 -22.31 -7.19 13.47
N PRO A 148 -21.66 -7.56 14.59
CA PRO A 148 -20.83 -6.62 15.35
C PRO A 148 -19.63 -6.16 14.54
N ILE A 149 -19.08 -4.98 14.87
CA ILE A 149 -17.84 -4.46 14.28
C ILE A 149 -16.57 -5.17 14.81
N THR A 150 -16.70 -6.19 15.62
CA THR A 150 -15.60 -6.97 16.20
C THR A 150 -15.39 -8.28 15.46
N LEU A 151 -14.13 -8.59 15.14
CA LEU A 151 -13.74 -9.88 14.58
C LEU A 151 -13.63 -10.92 15.71
N ASP A 152 -14.41 -12.00 15.63
CA ASP A 152 -14.31 -13.14 16.55
C ASP A 152 -13.88 -14.40 15.78
N LYS A 153 -12.61 -14.80 15.89
CA LYS A 153 -12.02 -16.00 15.29
C LYS A 153 -12.36 -16.14 13.79
N TYR A 154 -12.20 -15.04 13.05
CA TYR A 154 -12.56 -14.92 11.62
C TYR A 154 -14.05 -15.10 11.32
N LYS A 155 -14.90 -14.87 12.30
CA LYS A 155 -16.34 -14.64 12.11
C LYS A 155 -16.64 -13.15 11.99
N HIS A 156 -17.86 -12.81 11.62
CA HIS A 156 -18.30 -11.42 11.50
C HIS A 156 -17.51 -10.63 10.45
N LEU A 157 -17.29 -11.24 9.28
CA LEU A 157 -16.62 -10.61 8.14
C LEU A 157 -17.57 -9.86 7.20
N GLU A 158 -18.83 -9.71 7.57
CA GLU A 158 -19.83 -8.98 6.78
C GLU A 158 -19.74 -7.45 6.99
N ARG A 159 -19.07 -7.02 8.05
CA ARG A 159 -18.70 -5.63 8.27
C ARG A 159 -17.17 -5.49 8.22
N TRP A 160 -16.67 -4.27 8.14
CA TRP A 160 -15.22 -4.02 8.00
C TRP A 160 -14.52 -4.11 9.35
N THR A 161 -14.41 -5.31 9.89
CA THR A 161 -13.88 -5.62 11.24
C THR A 161 -12.37 -5.74 11.29
N TRP A 162 -11.69 -5.55 10.16
CA TRP A 162 -10.24 -5.56 10.03
C TRP A 162 -9.77 -4.42 9.13
N CYS A 163 -8.57 -3.88 9.39
CA CYS A 163 -8.10 -2.66 8.73
C CYS A 163 -7.88 -2.82 7.21
N ASP A 164 -7.55 -4.02 6.75
CA ASP A 164 -7.34 -4.30 5.31
C ASP A 164 -8.60 -4.02 4.48
N ALA A 165 -9.78 -4.23 5.07
CA ALA A 165 -11.07 -3.94 4.43
C ALA A 165 -11.18 -2.50 3.94
N LEU A 166 -10.45 -1.56 4.58
CA LEU A 166 -10.47 -0.13 4.26
C LEU A 166 -9.77 0.23 2.93
N PHE A 167 -9.04 -0.72 2.33
CA PHE A 167 -8.55 -0.63 0.96
C PHE A 167 -9.48 -1.32 -0.04
N MET A 168 -10.18 -2.37 0.40
CA MET A 168 -10.84 -3.30 -0.48
C MET A 168 -12.19 -2.77 -1.01
N ALA A 169 -13.11 -2.45 -0.10
CA ALA A 169 -14.47 -2.03 -0.44
C ALA A 169 -14.68 -0.49 -0.52
N PRO A 170 -14.15 0.34 0.39
CA PRO A 170 -14.44 1.77 0.40
C PRO A 170 -14.14 2.51 -0.91
N PRO A 171 -13.01 2.26 -1.61
CA PRO A 171 -12.74 2.90 -2.89
C PRO A 171 -13.78 2.57 -3.97
N VAL A 172 -14.35 1.36 -3.96
CA VAL A 172 -15.41 0.97 -4.89
C VAL A 172 -16.65 1.83 -4.69
N LEU A 173 -17.07 1.98 -3.43
CA LEU A 173 -18.25 2.78 -3.06
C LEU A 173 -18.05 4.28 -3.33
N ALA A 174 -16.87 4.82 -3.01
CA ALA A 174 -16.52 6.21 -3.31
C ALA A 174 -16.64 6.48 -4.82
N LYS A 175 -16.01 5.63 -5.65
CA LYS A 175 -16.05 5.75 -7.12
C LYS A 175 -17.47 5.62 -7.68
N LEU A 176 -18.27 4.67 -7.19
CA LEU A 176 -19.66 4.50 -7.61
C LEU A 176 -20.52 5.72 -7.27
N SER A 177 -20.32 6.34 -6.10
CA SER A 177 -21.05 7.55 -5.75
C SER A 177 -20.86 8.65 -6.77
N ILE A 178 -19.62 8.86 -7.23
CA ILE A 178 -19.29 9.88 -8.22
C ILE A 178 -19.84 9.52 -9.60
N ILE A 179 -19.69 8.27 -10.02
CA ILE A 179 -20.13 7.83 -11.36
C ILE A 179 -21.64 7.85 -11.51
N THR A 180 -22.37 7.42 -10.47
CA THR A 180 -23.83 7.35 -10.51
C THR A 180 -24.52 8.64 -10.09
N GLY A 181 -23.82 9.52 -9.39
CA GLY A 181 -24.40 10.70 -8.75
C GLY A 181 -25.29 10.38 -7.55
N ASP A 182 -25.27 9.12 -7.05
CA ASP A 182 -26.06 8.68 -5.90
C ASP A 182 -25.20 8.63 -4.64
N ASP A 183 -25.51 9.48 -3.67
CA ASP A 183 -24.76 9.59 -2.42
C ASP A 183 -25.01 8.44 -1.43
N LYS A 184 -25.91 7.48 -1.75
CA LYS A 184 -26.13 6.29 -0.92
C LYS A 184 -24.85 5.49 -0.70
N TYR A 185 -23.99 5.40 -1.72
CA TYR A 185 -22.71 4.71 -1.64
C TYR A 185 -21.74 5.43 -0.67
N THR A 186 -21.65 6.75 -0.78
CA THR A 186 -20.86 7.57 0.16
C THR A 186 -21.38 7.44 1.60
N ARG A 187 -22.69 7.52 1.80
CA ARG A 187 -23.28 7.40 3.16
C ARG A 187 -22.98 6.04 3.79
N PHE A 188 -23.15 4.96 3.05
CA PHE A 188 -22.84 3.61 3.54
C PHE A 188 -21.34 3.47 3.82
N MET A 189 -20.49 3.85 2.88
CA MET A 189 -19.04 3.82 3.05
C MET A 189 -18.59 4.60 4.28
N MET A 190 -19.03 5.83 4.45
CA MET A 190 -18.66 6.66 5.59
C MET A 190 -19.07 6.04 6.92
N LYS A 191 -20.30 5.48 7.01
CA LYS A 191 -20.79 4.80 8.20
C LYS A 191 -19.88 3.63 8.60
N GLU A 192 -19.56 2.75 7.67
CA GLU A 192 -18.74 1.56 7.95
C GLU A 192 -17.27 1.93 8.18
N TYR A 193 -16.72 2.89 7.42
CA TYR A 193 -15.35 3.36 7.60
C TYR A 193 -15.15 4.01 8.97
N GLN A 194 -16.08 4.87 9.39
CA GLN A 194 -16.04 5.50 10.71
C GLN A 194 -16.11 4.47 11.83
N ALA A 195 -17.01 3.49 11.73
CA ALA A 195 -17.13 2.43 12.73
C ALA A 195 -15.83 1.61 12.84
N SER A 196 -15.19 1.28 11.73
CA SER A 196 -13.89 0.58 11.73
C SER A 196 -12.77 1.44 12.32
N THR A 197 -12.74 2.74 11.98
CA THR A 197 -11.73 3.67 12.49
C THR A 197 -11.87 3.89 14.00
N GLU A 198 -13.09 4.12 14.50
CA GLU A 198 -13.36 4.27 15.93
C GLU A 198 -12.92 3.04 16.72
N HIS A 199 -13.01 1.86 16.11
CA HIS A 199 -12.67 0.60 16.75
C HIS A 199 -11.17 0.22 16.66
N LEU A 200 -10.49 0.53 15.55
CA LEU A 200 -9.16 0.01 15.25
C LEU A 200 -8.04 1.07 15.24
N PHE A 201 -8.36 2.36 15.15
CA PHE A 201 -7.34 3.40 15.08
C PHE A 201 -6.81 3.76 16.48
N ASP A 202 -5.51 3.53 16.69
CA ASP A 202 -4.82 3.96 17.91
C ASP A 202 -4.44 5.44 17.80
N ILE A 203 -5.09 6.28 18.61
CA ILE A 203 -4.91 7.74 18.59
C ILE A 203 -3.55 8.20 19.14
N GLU A 204 -2.85 7.38 19.92
CA GLU A 204 -1.52 7.70 20.46
C GLU A 204 -0.45 7.46 19.39
N GLU A 205 -0.56 6.31 18.70
CA GLU A 205 0.41 5.91 17.68
C GLU A 205 0.05 6.40 16.28
N ASN A 206 -1.20 6.83 16.03
CA ASN A 206 -1.72 7.21 14.71
C ASN A 206 -1.58 6.08 13.67
N LEU A 207 -1.83 4.85 14.10
CA LEU A 207 -1.77 3.62 13.32
C LEU A 207 -2.99 2.74 13.58
N TYR A 208 -3.31 1.84 12.67
CA TYR A 208 -4.40 0.90 12.83
C TYR A 208 -3.91 -0.44 13.37
N TYR A 209 -4.59 -0.97 14.39
CA TYR A 209 -4.55 -2.40 14.68
C TYR A 209 -5.15 -3.16 13.49
N ARG A 210 -4.62 -4.36 13.22
CA ARG A 210 -5.18 -5.19 12.13
C ARG A 210 -6.65 -5.53 12.40
N ASP A 211 -6.97 -5.94 13.62
CA ASP A 211 -8.31 -6.19 14.14
C ASP A 211 -8.29 -6.09 15.67
N ASN A 212 -9.46 -6.21 16.30
CA ASN A 212 -9.58 -6.09 17.75
C ASN A 212 -8.78 -7.13 18.55
N SER A 213 -8.36 -8.23 17.93
CA SER A 213 -7.55 -9.23 18.63
C SER A 213 -6.12 -8.75 18.94
N TYR A 214 -5.69 -7.66 18.31
CA TYR A 214 -4.37 -7.03 18.54
C TYR A 214 -4.43 -5.87 19.54
N ILE A 215 -5.62 -5.35 19.87
CA ILE A 215 -5.77 -4.27 20.85
C ILE A 215 -5.31 -4.74 22.21
N GLY A 216 -4.33 -4.02 22.79
CA GLY A 216 -3.74 -4.37 24.08
C GLY A 216 -2.71 -5.50 24.05
N LYS A 217 -2.47 -6.14 22.91
CA LYS A 217 -1.38 -7.10 22.76
C LYS A 217 -0.05 -6.39 22.52
N LEU A 218 1.00 -6.98 23.11
CA LEU A 218 2.36 -6.50 22.96
C LEU A 218 3.25 -7.63 22.43
N ASP A 219 4.21 -7.27 21.58
CA ASP A 219 5.34 -8.11 21.18
C ASP A 219 6.61 -7.53 21.80
N GLN A 220 7.18 -8.23 22.78
CA GLN A 220 8.33 -7.79 23.58
C GLN A 220 8.20 -6.32 24.08
N GLY A 221 7.00 -5.94 24.52
CA GLY A 221 6.70 -4.62 25.05
C GLY A 221 6.23 -3.58 24.02
N ASN A 222 6.24 -3.89 22.72
CA ASN A 222 5.77 -3.00 21.67
C ASN A 222 4.33 -3.32 21.25
N LYS A 223 3.50 -2.31 21.03
CA LYS A 223 2.18 -2.45 20.38
C LYS A 223 2.37 -3.06 18.98
N ILE A 224 1.49 -3.96 18.57
CA ILE A 224 1.61 -4.67 17.29
C ILE A 224 0.84 -3.93 16.22
N PHE A 225 1.56 -3.22 15.35
CA PHE A 225 1.00 -2.59 14.14
C PHE A 225 1.65 -3.21 12.90
N TRP A 226 0.87 -3.99 12.19
CA TRP A 226 1.33 -4.70 11.01
C TRP A 226 1.53 -3.74 9.83
N SER A 227 2.70 -3.80 9.20
CA SER A 227 3.11 -2.89 8.11
C SER A 227 2.13 -2.94 6.94
N ARG A 228 1.85 -4.12 6.38
CA ARG A 228 0.93 -4.24 5.24
C ARG A 228 -0.50 -3.84 5.61
N GLY A 229 -0.98 -4.17 6.82
CA GLY A 229 -2.29 -3.73 7.29
C GLY A 229 -2.43 -2.21 7.28
N ASN A 230 -1.45 -1.50 7.82
CA ASN A 230 -1.40 -0.03 7.75
C ASN A 230 -1.15 0.49 6.33
N GLY A 231 -0.41 -0.26 5.51
CA GLY A 231 -0.22 0.04 4.10
C GLY A 231 -1.52 0.04 3.31
N TRP A 232 -2.39 -0.95 3.55
CA TRP A 232 -3.72 -0.99 2.96
C TRP A 232 -4.52 0.27 3.29
N VAL A 233 -4.59 0.64 4.56
CA VAL A 233 -5.32 1.83 4.99
C VAL A 233 -4.74 3.09 4.34
N PHE A 234 -3.42 3.27 4.41
CA PHE A 234 -2.77 4.47 3.92
C PHE A 234 -2.90 4.63 2.39
N GLY A 235 -2.75 3.54 1.64
CA GLY A 235 -3.00 3.52 0.20
C GLY A 235 -4.49 3.72 -0.14
N GLY A 236 -5.39 3.10 0.61
CA GLY A 236 -6.84 3.25 0.44
C GLY A 236 -7.33 4.68 0.65
N LEU A 237 -6.79 5.38 1.65
CA LEU A 237 -7.09 6.80 1.91
C LEU A 237 -6.81 7.68 0.70
N THR A 238 -5.69 7.47 -0.01
CA THR A 238 -5.36 8.27 -1.20
C THR A 238 -6.38 8.05 -2.32
N ILE A 239 -6.76 6.78 -2.55
CA ILE A 239 -7.69 6.42 -3.62
C ILE A 239 -9.09 7.00 -3.34
N ILE A 240 -9.54 6.94 -2.07
CA ILE A 240 -10.83 7.51 -1.68
C ILE A 240 -10.81 9.04 -1.81
N MET A 241 -9.75 9.69 -1.34
CA MET A 241 -9.65 11.16 -1.38
C MET A 241 -9.61 11.71 -2.81
N GLU A 242 -9.16 10.93 -3.80
CA GLU A 242 -9.21 11.33 -5.22
C GLU A 242 -10.64 11.48 -5.76
N GLU A 243 -11.63 10.90 -5.09
CA GLU A 243 -13.04 10.92 -5.53
C GLU A 243 -13.84 12.12 -4.96
N TYR A 244 -13.32 12.83 -3.97
CA TYR A 244 -14.03 13.91 -3.32
C TYR A 244 -13.35 15.26 -3.52
N ASP A 245 -14.17 16.31 -3.63
CA ASP A 245 -13.68 17.68 -3.72
C ASP A 245 -12.92 18.09 -2.45
N GLU A 246 -11.81 18.79 -2.62
CA GLU A 246 -11.05 19.37 -1.51
C GLU A 246 -11.97 20.27 -0.68
N GLY A 247 -11.95 20.07 0.64
CA GLY A 247 -12.78 20.84 1.58
C GLY A 247 -14.16 20.25 1.83
N SER A 248 -14.62 19.21 1.09
CA SER A 248 -15.82 18.47 1.47
C SER A 248 -15.67 17.80 2.83
N LYS A 249 -16.78 17.45 3.48
CA LYS A 249 -16.73 16.80 4.79
C LYS A 249 -16.06 15.42 4.72
N GLU A 250 -16.31 14.69 3.64
CA GLU A 250 -15.70 13.38 3.35
C GLU A 250 -14.19 13.52 3.18
N TYR A 251 -13.76 14.41 2.29
CA TYR A 251 -12.34 14.69 2.07
C TYR A 251 -11.62 15.08 3.36
N ASN A 252 -12.20 16.00 4.14
CA ASN A 252 -11.60 16.49 5.38
C ASN A 252 -11.47 15.38 6.44
N TYR A 253 -12.46 14.48 6.53
CA TYR A 253 -12.40 13.33 7.43
C TYR A 253 -11.19 12.42 7.11
N PHE A 254 -11.04 12.04 5.84
CA PHE A 254 -9.93 11.19 5.41
C PHE A 254 -8.58 11.92 5.47
N LEU A 255 -8.55 13.21 5.15
CA LEU A 255 -7.35 14.04 5.22
C LEU A 255 -6.76 14.11 6.64
N GLU A 256 -7.61 14.17 7.67
CA GLU A 256 -7.15 14.20 9.06
C GLU A 256 -6.41 12.90 9.42
N ILE A 257 -7.01 11.74 9.11
CA ILE A 257 -6.42 10.43 9.34
C ILE A 257 -5.12 10.29 8.54
N TYR A 258 -5.17 10.63 7.25
CA TYR A 258 -4.03 10.54 6.34
C TYR A 258 -2.82 11.35 6.85
N LYS A 259 -3.02 12.61 7.29
CA LYS A 259 -1.93 13.44 7.81
C LYS A 259 -1.33 12.89 9.09
N LYS A 260 -2.14 12.36 10.00
CA LYS A 260 -1.66 11.72 11.24
C LYS A 260 -0.81 10.50 10.93
N MET A 261 -1.28 9.61 10.05
CA MET A 261 -0.52 8.44 9.61
C MET A 261 0.78 8.84 8.90
N ALA A 262 0.72 9.81 7.96
CA ALA A 262 1.90 10.26 7.22
C ALA A 262 3.01 10.77 8.14
N ALA A 263 2.68 11.58 9.15
CA ALA A 263 3.64 12.07 10.14
C ALA A 263 4.28 10.92 10.92
N LYS A 264 3.48 9.97 11.41
CA LYS A 264 3.99 8.80 12.13
C LYS A 264 4.90 7.94 11.25
N LEU A 265 4.51 7.71 10.00
CA LEU A 265 5.25 6.83 9.10
C LEU A 265 6.67 7.33 8.81
N ILE A 266 6.90 8.63 8.64
CA ILE A 266 8.27 9.13 8.41
C ILE A 266 9.16 8.99 9.65
N ASP A 267 8.59 9.04 10.87
CA ASP A 267 9.34 8.88 12.12
C ASP A 267 9.83 7.45 12.33
N ILE A 268 9.07 6.45 11.85
CA ILE A 268 9.35 5.03 12.08
C ILE A 268 9.95 4.31 10.88
N GLN A 269 10.35 5.05 9.83
CA GLN A 269 11.05 4.47 8.69
C GLN A 269 12.44 3.98 9.10
N THR A 270 12.79 2.75 8.72
CA THR A 270 14.12 2.21 9.01
C THR A 270 15.24 2.99 8.31
N PRO A 271 16.48 2.98 8.83
CA PRO A 271 17.62 3.60 8.15
C PRO A 271 17.85 3.07 6.73
N LYS A 272 17.46 1.81 6.45
CA LYS A 272 17.56 1.16 5.12
C LYS A 272 16.48 1.63 4.13
N GLY A 273 15.47 2.37 4.60
CA GLY A 273 14.44 2.97 3.75
C GLY A 273 13.14 2.18 3.65
N HIS A 274 13.09 0.90 3.98
CA HIS A 274 11.85 0.15 4.12
C HIS A 274 11.20 0.41 5.48
N TRP A 275 9.96 0.00 5.67
CA TRP A 275 9.32 -0.08 6.97
C TRP A 275 9.34 -1.52 7.48
N ALA A 276 9.56 -1.66 8.78
CA ALA A 276 9.59 -2.97 9.42
C ALA A 276 8.21 -3.64 9.35
N MET A 277 8.19 -4.96 9.32
CA MET A 277 6.97 -5.75 9.23
C MET A 277 6.03 -5.52 10.43
N SER A 278 6.59 -5.32 11.63
CA SER A 278 5.92 -4.73 12.79
C SER A 278 6.45 -3.32 12.97
N LEU A 279 5.60 -2.31 12.76
CA LEU A 279 6.01 -0.91 12.58
C LEU A 279 6.76 -0.31 13.77
N LEU A 280 6.43 -0.72 15.00
CA LEU A 280 7.08 -0.22 16.23
C LEU A 280 8.13 -1.18 16.80
N ALA A 281 8.43 -2.28 16.12
CA ALA A 281 9.35 -3.32 16.59
C ALA A 281 10.39 -3.69 15.51
N GLN A 282 11.03 -2.69 14.91
CA GLN A 282 11.95 -2.88 13.78
C GLN A 282 13.14 -3.80 14.10
N ASP A 283 13.62 -3.82 15.34
CA ASP A 283 14.73 -4.67 15.75
C ASP A 283 14.34 -6.15 15.83
N LEU A 284 13.05 -6.45 16.06
CA LEU A 284 12.51 -7.81 16.08
C LEU A 284 12.22 -8.34 14.66
N TYR A 285 12.00 -7.42 13.71
CA TYR A 285 11.65 -7.73 12.32
C TYR A 285 12.63 -7.06 11.35
N PRO A 286 13.91 -7.47 11.32
CA PRO A 286 14.95 -6.80 10.52
C PRO A 286 14.86 -7.12 9.02
N THR A 287 14.04 -8.11 8.64
CA THR A 287 13.82 -8.49 7.24
C THR A 287 12.99 -7.43 6.53
N PRO A 288 13.36 -7.03 5.30
CA PRO A 288 12.52 -6.14 4.50
C PRO A 288 11.12 -6.71 4.29
N GLU A 289 10.13 -5.83 4.17
CA GLU A 289 8.78 -6.15 3.74
C GLU A 289 8.34 -5.13 2.69
N THR A 290 8.12 -5.59 1.46
CA THR A 290 7.98 -4.69 0.32
C THR A 290 6.56 -4.20 0.09
N SER A 291 5.52 -4.97 0.47
CA SER A 291 4.14 -4.54 0.21
C SER A 291 3.74 -3.30 1.05
N GLY A 292 3.99 -3.31 2.36
CA GLY A 292 3.75 -2.14 3.21
C GLY A 292 4.66 -0.97 2.82
N THR A 293 5.94 -1.25 2.55
CA THR A 293 6.90 -0.23 2.07
C THR A 293 6.41 0.46 0.79
N ALA A 294 5.85 -0.31 -0.15
CA ALA A 294 5.32 0.22 -1.40
C ALA A 294 4.09 1.11 -1.17
N PHE A 295 3.12 0.68 -0.36
CA PHE A 295 1.95 1.50 -0.05
C PHE A 295 2.31 2.79 0.70
N PHE A 296 3.26 2.76 1.62
CA PHE A 296 3.70 3.96 2.31
C PHE A 296 4.44 4.91 1.35
N THR A 297 5.29 4.38 0.47
CA THR A 297 5.96 5.17 -0.57
C THR A 297 4.93 5.79 -1.52
N PHE A 298 3.92 5.03 -1.95
CA PHE A 298 2.80 5.49 -2.76
C PHE A 298 2.07 6.66 -2.10
N GLY A 299 1.55 6.44 -0.89
CA GLY A 299 0.76 7.45 -0.21
C GLY A 299 1.54 8.72 0.08
N LEU A 300 2.80 8.61 0.52
CA LEU A 300 3.65 9.79 0.79
C LEU A 300 3.96 10.57 -0.50
N ALA A 301 4.29 9.88 -1.60
CA ALA A 301 4.54 10.53 -2.89
C ALA A 301 3.28 11.24 -3.43
N TRP A 302 2.14 10.57 -3.36
CA TRP A 302 0.84 11.13 -3.71
C TRP A 302 0.53 12.42 -2.94
N GLY A 303 0.69 12.42 -1.63
CA GLY A 303 0.42 13.60 -0.81
C GLY A 303 1.33 14.78 -1.12
N ILE A 304 2.59 14.53 -1.50
CA ILE A 304 3.49 15.59 -1.99
C ILE A 304 3.02 16.11 -3.35
N ASN A 305 2.63 15.24 -4.28
CA ASN A 305 2.16 15.60 -5.61
C ASN A 305 0.87 16.43 -5.55
N LYS A 306 -0.03 16.12 -4.59
CA LYS A 306 -1.28 16.89 -4.33
C LYS A 306 -1.04 18.18 -3.51
N GLY A 307 0.18 18.46 -3.07
CA GLY A 307 0.46 19.63 -2.24
C GLY A 307 -0.02 19.53 -0.78
N ILE A 308 -0.50 18.36 -0.36
CA ILE A 308 -0.99 18.08 1.00
C ILE A 308 0.19 17.98 2.00
N LEU A 309 1.28 17.33 1.58
CA LEU A 309 2.47 17.10 2.36
C LEU A 309 3.61 18.03 1.90
N ASN A 310 4.32 18.62 2.87
CA ASN A 310 5.47 19.46 2.56
C ASN A 310 6.60 18.64 1.92
N LYS A 311 6.98 18.97 0.69
CA LYS A 311 8.00 18.23 -0.07
C LYS A 311 9.33 18.11 0.67
N ALA A 312 9.82 19.20 1.30
CA ALA A 312 11.11 19.19 1.97
C ALA A 312 11.15 18.21 3.16
N THR A 313 10.01 18.01 3.83
CA THR A 313 9.86 17.11 4.97
C THR A 313 9.71 15.65 4.56
N TYR A 314 8.88 15.36 3.54
CA TYR A 314 8.45 14.00 3.23
C TYR A 314 9.21 13.34 2.07
N GLU A 315 9.76 14.11 1.11
CA GLU A 315 10.49 13.55 -0.04
C GLU A 315 11.68 12.67 0.35
N PRO A 316 12.46 12.98 1.41
CA PRO A 316 13.54 12.11 1.82
C PRO A 316 13.10 10.68 2.16
N SER A 317 11.91 10.52 2.77
CA SER A 317 11.33 9.21 3.07
C SER A 317 10.85 8.50 1.81
N VAL A 318 10.19 9.20 0.90
CA VAL A 318 9.79 8.64 -0.42
C VAL A 318 11.01 8.14 -1.18
N ARG A 319 12.06 8.92 -1.24
CA ARG A 319 13.29 8.56 -1.94
C ARG A 319 13.97 7.33 -1.34
N LYS A 320 14.04 7.23 -0.01
CA LYS A 320 14.57 6.06 0.68
C LYS A 320 13.69 4.82 0.41
N GLY A 321 12.38 4.97 0.51
CA GLY A 321 11.42 3.88 0.26
C GLY A 321 11.53 3.36 -1.16
N TRP A 322 11.54 4.24 -2.16
CA TRP A 322 11.69 3.84 -3.57
C TRP A 322 13.03 3.16 -3.85
N ASN A 323 14.14 3.70 -3.33
CA ASN A 323 15.46 3.08 -3.49
C ASN A 323 15.51 1.69 -2.82
N ALA A 324 14.88 1.50 -1.67
CA ALA A 324 14.75 0.19 -1.04
C ALA A 324 13.96 -0.78 -1.92
N LEU A 325 12.78 -0.37 -2.39
CA LEU A 325 11.92 -1.18 -3.26
C LEU A 325 12.65 -1.64 -4.52
N THR A 326 13.31 -0.72 -5.23
CA THR A 326 14.04 -1.05 -6.47
C THR A 326 15.25 -1.96 -6.23
N SER A 327 15.84 -1.94 -5.04
CA SER A 327 16.94 -2.84 -4.67
C SER A 327 16.49 -4.29 -4.42
N TYR A 328 15.18 -4.52 -4.28
CA TYR A 328 14.59 -5.86 -4.08
C TYR A 328 13.96 -6.45 -5.34
N ILE A 329 14.14 -5.81 -6.50
CA ILE A 329 13.76 -6.37 -7.79
C ILE A 329 14.88 -7.31 -8.24
N SER A 330 14.55 -8.57 -8.51
CA SER A 330 15.48 -9.57 -9.05
C SER A 330 15.92 -9.25 -10.48
N GLU A 331 16.90 -9.98 -10.99
CA GLU A 331 17.42 -9.77 -12.36
C GLU A 331 16.37 -10.00 -13.43
N ASP A 332 15.44 -10.93 -13.24
CA ASP A 332 14.34 -11.26 -14.13
C ASP A 332 13.12 -10.34 -14.00
N GLY A 333 13.03 -9.53 -12.94
CA GLY A 333 11.96 -8.54 -12.73
C GLY A 333 10.99 -8.85 -11.59
N MET A 334 11.16 -9.97 -10.87
CA MET A 334 10.32 -10.27 -9.70
C MET A 334 10.59 -9.30 -8.56
N LEU A 335 9.55 -8.77 -7.92
CA LEU A 335 9.65 -8.02 -6.68
C LEU A 335 9.74 -8.99 -5.49
N GLY A 336 10.91 -9.11 -4.89
CA GLY A 336 11.13 -9.97 -3.72
C GLY A 336 10.65 -9.37 -2.40
N TYR A 337 10.80 -10.14 -1.33
CA TYR A 337 10.46 -9.74 0.05
C TYR A 337 9.01 -9.33 0.27
N VAL A 338 8.07 -9.83 -0.52
CA VAL A 338 6.64 -9.66 -0.25
C VAL A 338 6.23 -10.71 0.78
N GLN A 339 5.77 -10.26 1.93
CA GLN A 339 5.25 -11.18 2.95
C GLN A 339 4.06 -11.97 2.39
N PRO A 340 4.02 -13.31 2.52
CA PRO A 340 2.85 -14.12 2.15
C PRO A 340 1.56 -13.66 2.83
N ILE A 341 0.42 -14.15 2.35
CA ILE A 341 -0.89 -13.89 2.97
C ILE A 341 -0.80 -14.14 4.48
N GLY A 342 -1.31 -13.20 5.27
CA GLY A 342 -1.26 -13.24 6.72
C GLY A 342 -2.08 -12.11 7.34
N ALA A 343 -2.16 -12.13 8.66
CA ALA A 343 -2.90 -11.14 9.46
C ALA A 343 -2.01 -10.45 10.51
N ALA A 344 -0.69 -10.68 10.46
CA ALA A 344 0.26 -10.25 11.46
C ALA A 344 1.68 -10.11 10.87
N PRO A 345 2.60 -9.45 11.58
CA PRO A 345 4.02 -9.54 11.27
C PRO A 345 4.49 -11.00 11.20
N GLY A 346 5.31 -11.34 10.21
CA GLY A 346 5.77 -12.70 9.97
C GLY A 346 7.14 -12.73 9.31
N SER A 347 7.27 -13.39 8.16
CA SER A 347 8.54 -13.51 7.41
C SER A 347 8.35 -13.16 5.94
N ALA A 348 9.42 -12.69 5.31
CA ALA A 348 9.51 -12.46 3.86
C ALA A 348 10.90 -12.88 3.36
N TRP A 349 11.02 -13.24 2.09
CA TRP A 349 12.25 -13.76 1.50
C TRP A 349 12.55 -13.09 0.17
N ALA A 350 13.83 -12.97 -0.18
CA ALA A 350 14.28 -12.34 -1.41
C ALA A 350 13.74 -13.03 -2.68
N ASP A 351 13.58 -14.33 -2.63
CA ASP A 351 13.14 -15.21 -3.71
C ASP A 351 11.64 -15.54 -3.67
N ARG A 352 10.85 -14.74 -2.92
CA ARG A 352 9.40 -14.91 -2.76
C ARG A 352 8.67 -13.60 -3.03
N THR A 353 7.53 -13.74 -3.67
CA THR A 353 6.65 -12.61 -4.01
C THR A 353 5.18 -12.97 -3.80
N GLU A 354 4.33 -11.95 -3.90
CA GLU A 354 2.88 -12.06 -3.99
C GLU A 354 2.36 -10.93 -4.87
N VAL A 355 1.31 -11.20 -5.62
CA VAL A 355 0.76 -10.30 -6.64
C VAL A 355 0.38 -8.91 -6.12
N TYR A 356 -0.13 -8.82 -4.88
CA TYR A 356 -0.48 -7.53 -4.25
C TYR A 356 0.75 -6.65 -3.97
N GLY A 357 1.92 -7.25 -3.76
CA GLY A 357 3.17 -6.50 -3.62
C GLY A 357 3.54 -5.80 -4.92
N THR A 358 3.39 -6.48 -6.04
CA THR A 358 3.54 -5.88 -7.39
C THR A 358 2.55 -4.74 -7.59
N GLY A 359 1.27 -4.92 -7.23
CA GLY A 359 0.27 -3.87 -7.33
C GLY A 359 0.65 -2.62 -6.54
N ALA A 360 1.07 -2.80 -5.29
CA ALA A 360 1.55 -1.69 -4.45
C ALA A 360 2.79 -1.00 -5.01
N PHE A 361 3.75 -1.78 -5.56
CA PHE A 361 4.95 -1.25 -6.20
C PHE A 361 4.63 -0.38 -7.42
N LEU A 362 3.72 -0.83 -8.28
CA LEU A 362 3.30 -0.08 -9.46
C LEU A 362 2.57 1.22 -9.07
N ALA A 363 1.72 1.18 -8.04
CA ALA A 363 1.11 2.37 -7.49
C ALA A 363 2.16 3.34 -6.92
N ALA A 364 3.17 2.84 -6.19
CA ALA A 364 4.27 3.67 -5.71
C ALA A 364 5.06 4.30 -6.86
N GLY A 365 5.38 3.51 -7.88
CA GLY A 365 6.12 3.97 -9.06
C GLY A 365 5.40 5.06 -9.82
N SER A 366 4.06 4.99 -9.95
CA SER A 366 3.29 6.02 -10.65
C SER A 366 3.44 7.39 -9.97
N GLU A 367 3.34 7.45 -8.65
CA GLU A 367 3.46 8.70 -7.91
C GLU A 367 4.93 9.19 -7.81
N VAL A 368 5.87 8.27 -7.67
CA VAL A 368 7.30 8.59 -7.70
C VAL A 368 7.70 9.15 -9.07
N TYR A 369 7.17 8.61 -10.17
CA TYR A 369 7.39 9.14 -11.50
C TYR A 369 6.98 10.62 -11.62
N VAL A 370 5.77 10.95 -11.17
CA VAL A 370 5.25 12.33 -11.17
C VAL A 370 6.10 13.22 -10.27
N LEU A 371 6.42 12.77 -9.04
CA LEU A 371 7.19 13.53 -8.05
C LEU A 371 8.57 13.98 -8.56
N TYR A 372 9.21 13.17 -9.38
CA TYR A 372 10.52 13.47 -9.94
C TYR A 372 10.47 14.07 -11.35
N GLY A 373 9.32 14.55 -11.79
CA GLY A 373 9.15 15.36 -13.00
C GLY A 373 8.76 14.56 -14.24
N GLY A 374 8.20 13.38 -14.08
CA GLY A 374 7.52 12.64 -15.14
C GLY A 374 6.25 13.38 -15.59
N LYS A 375 5.92 13.27 -16.89
CA LYS A 375 4.75 13.92 -17.51
C LYS A 375 4.00 12.91 -18.36
#